data_2bb7aabe73005dbb415e17bf29c0b87e
#
_entry.id   2bb7aabe73005dbb415e17bf29c0b87e
#
_cell.length_a   1.000
_cell.length_b   1.000
_cell.length_c   1.000
_cell.angle_alpha   90.00
_cell.angle_beta   90.00
_cell.angle_gamma   90.00
#
_symmetry.space_group_name_H-M   'P 1'
#
loop_
_entity.id
_entity.type
_entity.pdbx_description
1 polymer ?
#
loop_
_entity_poly.entity_id
_entity_poly.type
_entity_poly.pdbx_seq_one_letter_code
_entity_poly.pdbx_strand_id
1 'polypeptide(L)'
;MIRFFMRANLWVSLGLFVSLAAGCGSRRITDTPRTASEQLLVSASVDKAVAQLDFDPLTGRKVFVDTSMVDRVDKSFVAATVRSYAWRAGVALVDKAEDAELILEVRCGAVGLDRNDFILGIPASDIPNPVGASVPVPEVAAFKNTKQTGATRISFVTYKRENREFVYAS
;
A
#
# COMPACT_ATOMS: atom_id res chain seq x y z
N MET A 1 -17.55 8.62 -63.91
CA MET A 1 -16.39 9.24 -63.25
C MET A 1 -16.68 9.63 -61.78
N ILE A 2 -17.79 10.27 -61.49
CA ILE A 2 -18.13 10.78 -60.13
C ILE A 2 -18.27 9.65 -59.06
N ARG A 3 -18.83 8.49 -59.39
CA ARG A 3 -18.97 7.34 -58.42
C ARG A 3 -17.67 6.68 -58.05
N PHE A 4 -16.64 6.79 -58.84
CA PHE A 4 -15.30 6.24 -58.52
C PHE A 4 -14.54 7.14 -57.53
N PHE A 5 -14.65 8.46 -57.67
CA PHE A 5 -14.07 9.44 -56.74
C PHE A 5 -14.73 9.40 -55.37
N MET A 6 -16.05 9.20 -55.30
CA MET A 6 -16.76 9.09 -54.01
C MET A 6 -16.37 7.84 -53.22
N ARG A 7 -16.12 6.72 -53.90
CA ARG A 7 -15.67 5.47 -53.24
C ARG A 7 -14.23 5.57 -52.73
N ALA A 8 -13.34 6.21 -53.52
CA ALA A 8 -11.95 6.43 -53.09
C ALA A 8 -11.85 7.32 -51.85
N ASN A 9 -12.65 8.39 -51.74
CA ASN A 9 -12.69 9.26 -50.57
C ASN A 9 -13.25 8.56 -49.34
N LEU A 10 -14.20 7.64 -49.47
CA LEU A 10 -14.73 6.87 -48.37
C LEU A 10 -13.70 5.92 -47.73
N TRP A 11 -12.88 5.27 -48.53
CA TRP A 11 -11.80 4.39 -48.06
C TRP A 11 -10.66 5.17 -47.41
N VAL A 12 -10.33 6.36 -47.92
CA VAL A 12 -9.31 7.23 -47.33
C VAL A 12 -9.78 7.79 -45.99
N SER A 13 -11.02 8.22 -45.88
CA SER A 13 -11.58 8.71 -44.59
C SER A 13 -11.72 7.59 -43.54
N LEU A 14 -12.09 6.37 -43.96
CA LEU A 14 -12.14 5.22 -43.08
C LEU A 14 -10.75 4.80 -42.55
N GLY A 15 -9.74 4.80 -43.45
CA GLY A 15 -8.35 4.53 -43.11
C GLY A 15 -7.77 5.56 -42.12
N LEU A 16 -8.10 6.85 -42.32
CA LEU A 16 -7.69 7.91 -41.41
C LEU A 16 -8.33 7.81 -40.03
N PHE A 17 -9.60 7.40 -39.99
CA PHE A 17 -10.32 7.21 -38.70
C PHE A 17 -9.79 6.03 -37.88
N VAL A 18 -9.40 4.94 -38.55
CA VAL A 18 -8.78 3.76 -37.88
C VAL A 18 -7.38 4.07 -37.33
N SER A 19 -6.59 4.94 -38.06
CA SER A 19 -5.26 5.34 -37.60
C SER A 19 -5.29 6.25 -36.36
N LEU A 20 -6.35 7.00 -36.14
CA LEU A 20 -6.52 7.88 -34.97
C LEU A 20 -6.94 7.10 -33.70
N ALA A 21 -7.44 5.87 -33.85
CA ALA A 21 -7.85 5.03 -32.73
C ALA A 21 -6.68 4.24 -32.08
N ALA A 22 -5.48 4.23 -32.69
CA ALA A 22 -4.29 3.56 -32.16
C ALA A 22 -3.50 4.45 -31.19
N GLY A 23 -4.19 5.09 -30.25
CA GLY A 23 -3.57 5.83 -29.15
C GLY A 23 -3.08 4.92 -28.04
N CYS A 24 -1.86 4.38 -28.12
CA CYS A 24 -1.20 3.73 -26.99
C CYS A 24 -0.78 4.76 -25.94
N GLY A 25 -1.62 5.00 -24.96
CA GLY A 25 -1.25 5.72 -23.75
C GLY A 25 -0.39 4.86 -22.83
N SER A 26 0.94 5.03 -22.84
CA SER A 26 1.80 4.43 -21.82
C SER A 26 1.76 5.28 -20.57
N ARG A 27 1.16 4.76 -19.49
CA ARG A 27 1.24 5.39 -18.17
C ARG A 27 2.60 5.05 -17.56
N ARG A 28 3.43 6.05 -17.32
CA ARG A 28 4.69 5.89 -16.61
C ARG A 28 4.37 5.58 -15.14
N ILE A 29 4.70 4.36 -14.71
CA ILE A 29 4.67 3.97 -13.30
C ILE A 29 6.06 4.31 -12.74
N THR A 30 6.11 4.99 -11.59
CA THR A 30 7.38 5.25 -10.90
C THR A 30 8.04 3.91 -10.55
N ASP A 31 9.36 3.82 -10.72
CA ASP A 31 10.18 2.60 -10.47
C ASP A 31 10.28 2.22 -8.97
N THR A 32 9.39 2.72 -8.13
CA THR A 32 9.29 2.32 -6.73
C THR A 32 8.52 1.00 -6.64
N PRO A 33 8.86 0.11 -5.67
CA PRO A 33 8.16 -1.17 -5.47
C PRO A 33 6.64 -1.02 -5.24
N ARG A 34 6.20 0.19 -4.83
CA ARG A 34 4.80 0.56 -4.61
C ARG A 34 4.47 1.85 -5.33
N THR A 35 3.28 1.93 -5.90
CA THR A 35 2.75 3.18 -6.49
C THR A 35 2.46 4.21 -5.40
N ALA A 36 2.38 5.49 -5.76
CA ALA A 36 2.03 6.56 -4.83
C ALA A 36 0.66 6.32 -4.16
N SER A 37 -0.32 5.82 -4.91
CA SER A 37 -1.64 5.47 -4.38
C SER A 37 -1.58 4.35 -3.34
N GLU A 38 -0.77 3.32 -3.58
CA GLU A 38 -0.53 2.24 -2.64
C GLU A 38 0.16 2.73 -1.38
N GLN A 39 1.16 3.60 -1.50
CA GLN A 39 1.84 4.20 -0.36
C GLN A 39 0.88 5.05 0.49
N LEU A 40 -0.01 5.83 -0.15
CA LEU A 40 -1.03 6.62 0.55
C LEU A 40 -2.03 5.74 1.30
N LEU A 41 -2.49 4.65 0.70
CA LEU A 41 -3.42 3.72 1.35
C LEU A 41 -2.77 3.01 2.54
N VAL A 42 -1.52 2.59 2.41
CA VAL A 42 -0.77 1.96 3.50
C VAL A 42 -0.54 2.96 4.63
N SER A 43 -0.05 4.18 4.35
CA SER A 43 0.18 5.18 5.39
C SER A 43 -1.10 5.60 6.10
N ALA A 44 -2.20 5.79 5.37
CA ALA A 44 -3.50 6.08 5.97
C ALA A 44 -4.01 4.94 6.86
N SER A 45 -3.73 3.68 6.50
CA SER A 45 -4.10 2.53 7.32
C SER A 45 -3.26 2.42 8.60
N VAL A 46 -1.97 2.76 8.53
CA VAL A 46 -1.08 2.86 9.70
C VAL A 46 -1.55 3.97 10.64
N ASP A 47 -1.79 5.18 10.12
CA ASP A 47 -2.29 6.31 10.92
C ASP A 47 -3.59 5.95 11.64
N LYS A 48 -4.53 5.32 10.93
CA LYS A 48 -5.80 4.88 11.51
C LYS A 48 -5.61 3.80 12.60
N ALA A 49 -4.68 2.88 12.41
CA ALA A 49 -4.40 1.84 13.40
C ALA A 49 -3.76 2.43 14.66
N VAL A 50 -2.76 3.31 14.50
CA VAL A 50 -2.07 3.95 15.62
C VAL A 50 -2.98 4.92 16.38
N ALA A 51 -3.91 5.58 15.69
CA ALA A 51 -4.90 6.46 16.33
C ALA A 51 -5.87 5.73 17.29
N GLN A 52 -5.97 4.39 17.20
CA GLN A 52 -6.79 3.57 18.09
C GLN A 52 -6.03 3.10 19.34
N LEU A 53 -4.72 3.31 19.39
CA LEU A 53 -3.89 2.94 20.52
C LEU A 53 -4.05 3.96 21.65
N ASP A 54 -4.17 3.47 22.87
CA ASP A 54 -4.27 4.30 24.04
C ASP A 54 -2.89 4.51 24.68
N PHE A 55 -2.41 5.76 24.66
CA PHE A 55 -1.14 6.17 25.26
C PHE A 55 -1.32 6.89 26.61
N ASP A 56 -2.53 7.17 27.04
CA ASP A 56 -2.81 7.93 28.25
C ASP A 56 -2.14 7.35 29.51
N PRO A 57 -2.08 6.01 29.70
CA PRO A 57 -1.40 5.42 30.85
C PRO A 57 0.11 5.67 30.93
N LEU A 58 0.69 6.19 29.84
CA LEU A 58 2.13 6.45 29.72
C LEU A 58 2.46 7.96 29.85
N THR A 59 1.45 8.80 30.00
CA THR A 59 1.61 10.27 30.08
C THR A 59 2.61 10.67 31.16
N GLY A 60 3.53 11.55 30.83
CA GLY A 60 4.57 12.05 31.74
C GLY A 60 5.70 11.08 32.06
N ARG A 61 5.64 9.82 31.59
CA ARG A 61 6.68 8.81 31.83
C ARG A 61 7.77 8.88 30.76
N LYS A 62 9.00 8.55 31.14
CA LYS A 62 10.11 8.42 30.20
C LYS A 62 10.03 7.08 29.48
N VAL A 63 9.73 7.11 28.19
CA VAL A 63 9.47 5.91 27.38
C VAL A 63 10.44 5.83 26.21
N PHE A 64 11.09 4.69 26.04
CA PHE A 64 11.80 4.31 24.84
C PHE A 64 10.88 3.47 23.94
N VAL A 65 10.80 3.85 22.67
CA VAL A 65 9.98 3.11 21.68
C VAL A 65 10.86 2.10 20.96
N ASP A 66 10.65 0.83 21.26
CA ASP A 66 11.31 -0.29 20.59
C ASP A 66 10.49 -0.75 19.39
N THR A 67 11.10 -0.67 18.22
CA THR A 67 10.51 -1.08 16.93
C THR A 67 11.24 -2.28 16.31
N SER A 68 11.96 -3.05 17.09
CA SER A 68 12.72 -4.22 16.62
C SER A 68 11.83 -5.29 15.96
N MET A 69 10.59 -5.41 16.43
CA MET A 69 9.58 -6.37 15.95
C MET A 69 8.77 -5.87 14.73
N VAL A 70 9.06 -4.68 14.24
CA VAL A 70 8.37 -4.12 13.05
C VAL A 70 9.13 -4.52 11.79
N ASP A 71 8.42 -5.01 10.78
CA ASP A 71 9.00 -5.39 9.50
C ASP A 71 9.70 -4.21 8.82
N ARG A 72 10.74 -4.51 8.04
CA ARG A 72 11.69 -3.54 7.49
C ARG A 72 11.06 -2.51 6.56
N VAL A 73 10.07 -2.91 5.76
CA VAL A 73 9.55 -2.08 4.66
C VAL A 73 8.88 -0.80 5.16
N ASP A 74 8.06 -0.91 6.21
CA ASP A 74 7.28 0.22 6.73
C ASP A 74 7.77 0.69 8.12
N LYS A 75 8.89 0.12 8.61
CA LYS A 75 9.41 0.35 9.96
C LYS A 75 9.57 1.82 10.31
N SER A 76 10.17 2.59 9.42
CA SER A 76 10.43 4.01 9.68
C SER A 76 9.15 4.81 9.81
N PHE A 77 8.16 4.53 8.97
CA PHE A 77 6.88 5.22 9.01
C PHE A 77 6.06 4.83 10.24
N VAL A 78 5.97 3.54 10.56
CA VAL A 78 5.30 3.05 11.78
C VAL A 78 5.95 3.65 13.03
N ALA A 79 7.27 3.63 13.12
CA ALA A 79 8.02 4.20 14.25
C ALA A 79 7.72 5.71 14.42
N ALA A 80 7.78 6.47 13.32
CA ALA A 80 7.51 7.90 13.34
C ALA A 80 6.05 8.21 13.75
N THR A 81 5.09 7.43 13.25
CA THR A 81 3.68 7.60 13.56
C THR A 81 3.41 7.28 15.04
N VAL A 82 3.89 6.15 15.56
CA VAL A 82 3.76 5.80 16.99
C VAL A 82 4.38 6.87 17.89
N ARG A 83 5.60 7.33 17.58
CA ARG A 83 6.26 8.41 18.34
C ARG A 83 5.43 9.70 18.33
N SER A 84 4.87 10.06 17.18
CA SER A 84 4.04 11.26 17.03
C SER A 84 2.78 11.22 17.91
N TYR A 85 2.07 10.08 17.93
CA TYR A 85 0.87 9.92 18.76
C TYR A 85 1.21 9.84 20.25
N ALA A 86 2.26 9.11 20.64
CA ALA A 86 2.74 9.10 22.02
C ALA A 86 3.12 10.51 22.53
N TRP A 87 3.79 11.30 21.69
CA TRP A 87 4.11 12.69 22.03
C TRP A 87 2.87 13.56 22.24
N ARG A 88 1.86 13.42 21.37
CA ARG A 88 0.59 14.13 21.51
C ARG A 88 -0.15 13.78 22.80
N ALA A 89 -0.01 12.55 23.26
CA ALA A 89 -0.55 12.08 24.53
C ALA A 89 0.29 12.50 25.75
N GLY A 90 1.36 13.28 25.55
CA GLY A 90 2.20 13.79 26.64
C GLY A 90 3.22 12.81 27.19
N VAL A 91 3.56 11.75 26.43
CA VAL A 91 4.62 10.82 26.80
C VAL A 91 6.00 11.47 26.60
N ALA A 92 6.88 11.36 27.60
CA ALA A 92 8.25 11.84 27.51
C ALA A 92 9.14 10.85 26.76
N LEU A 93 9.24 10.98 25.45
CA LEU A 93 10.05 10.07 24.63
C LEU A 93 11.55 10.31 24.82
N VAL A 94 12.31 9.22 25.00
CA VAL A 94 13.77 9.22 25.05
C VAL A 94 14.35 8.46 23.86
N ASP A 95 15.59 8.80 23.48
CA ASP A 95 16.23 8.22 22.30
C ASP A 95 17.06 6.97 22.62
N LYS A 96 17.39 6.75 23.91
CA LYS A 96 18.13 5.59 24.37
C LYS A 96 17.34 4.81 25.41
N ALA A 97 17.42 3.50 25.33
CA ALA A 97 16.74 2.62 26.26
C ALA A 97 17.23 2.81 27.70
N GLU A 98 18.53 3.18 27.88
CA GLU A 98 19.14 3.41 29.19
C GLU A 98 18.51 4.58 29.95
N ASP A 99 18.00 5.58 29.24
CA ASP A 99 17.40 6.80 29.80
C ASP A 99 15.90 6.64 30.11
N ALA A 100 15.32 5.49 29.70
CA ALA A 100 13.91 5.22 29.83
C ALA A 100 13.56 4.61 31.19
N GLU A 101 12.37 4.90 31.67
CA GLU A 101 11.69 4.17 32.76
C GLU A 101 10.95 2.96 32.20
N LEU A 102 10.32 3.15 31.05
CA LEU A 102 9.47 2.16 30.39
C LEU A 102 9.97 1.89 28.96
N ILE A 103 9.87 0.66 28.55
CA ILE A 103 10.08 0.24 27.16
C ILE A 103 8.71 -0.03 26.55
N LEU A 104 8.43 0.65 25.45
CA LEU A 104 7.23 0.43 24.63
C LEU A 104 7.65 -0.40 23.41
N GLU A 105 7.35 -1.68 23.43
CA GLU A 105 7.64 -2.61 22.33
C GLU A 105 6.47 -2.59 21.34
N VAL A 106 6.72 -2.05 20.15
CA VAL A 106 5.73 -2.00 19.07
C VAL A 106 5.67 -3.34 18.36
N ARG A 107 4.49 -3.90 18.23
CA ARG A 107 4.21 -5.15 17.53
C ARG A 107 3.36 -4.88 16.30
N CYS A 108 3.86 -5.30 15.16
CA CYS A 108 3.18 -5.14 13.89
C CYS A 108 2.78 -6.53 13.36
N GLY A 109 1.48 -6.82 13.35
CA GLY A 109 0.97 -8.08 12.83
C GLY A 109 0.79 -8.09 11.32
N ALA A 110 0.47 -6.93 10.74
CA ALA A 110 0.34 -6.74 9.31
C ALA A 110 0.44 -5.25 8.96
N VAL A 111 1.11 -4.95 7.85
CA VAL A 111 1.03 -3.68 7.12
C VAL A 111 1.02 -4.04 5.65
N GLY A 112 -0.07 -3.78 4.96
CA GLY A 112 -0.20 -4.21 3.58
C GLY A 112 -1.36 -3.58 2.85
N LEU A 113 -1.54 -4.07 1.63
CA LEU A 113 -2.58 -3.64 0.72
C LEU A 113 -3.31 -4.87 0.18
N ASP A 114 -4.61 -4.91 0.42
CA ASP A 114 -5.48 -5.90 -0.19
C ASP A 114 -6.00 -5.35 -1.51
N ARG A 115 -5.88 -6.14 -2.57
CA ARG A 115 -6.39 -5.83 -3.89
C ARG A 115 -7.44 -6.83 -4.31
N ASN A 116 -8.58 -6.33 -4.72
CA ASN A 116 -9.68 -7.12 -5.26
C ASN A 116 -10.03 -6.61 -6.65
N ASP A 117 -9.83 -7.45 -7.66
CA ASP A 117 -10.13 -7.16 -9.06
C ASP A 117 -11.38 -7.91 -9.49
N PHE A 118 -12.39 -7.19 -9.95
CA PHE A 118 -13.55 -7.75 -10.61
C PHE A 118 -13.47 -7.46 -12.12
N ILE A 119 -13.50 -8.53 -12.92
CA ILE A 119 -13.41 -8.46 -14.38
C ILE A 119 -14.66 -9.12 -14.98
N LEU A 120 -15.36 -8.39 -15.83
CA LEU A 120 -16.37 -8.93 -16.71
C LEU A 120 -15.77 -9.02 -18.12
N GLY A 121 -15.34 -10.21 -18.52
CA GLY A 121 -14.63 -10.44 -19.79
C GLY A 121 -13.73 -11.67 -19.71
N ILE A 122 -12.69 -11.68 -20.52
CA ILE A 122 -11.68 -12.73 -20.57
C ILE A 122 -10.47 -12.26 -19.78
N PRO A 123 -10.12 -12.90 -18.64
CA PRO A 123 -8.92 -12.52 -17.88
C PRO A 123 -7.66 -12.88 -18.68
N ALA A 124 -6.58 -12.16 -18.44
CA ALA A 124 -5.27 -12.52 -18.96
C ALA A 124 -4.91 -13.95 -18.50
N SER A 125 -4.52 -14.78 -19.44
CA SER A 125 -4.17 -16.17 -19.17
C SER A 125 -3.08 -16.66 -20.13
N ASP A 126 -2.27 -17.59 -19.67
CA ASP A 126 -1.32 -18.28 -20.53
C ASP A 126 -1.89 -19.64 -20.94
N ILE A 127 -2.08 -19.83 -22.24
CA ILE A 127 -2.53 -21.12 -22.77
C ILE A 127 -1.29 -22.01 -22.97
N PRO A 128 -1.20 -23.15 -22.27
CA PRO A 128 -0.09 -24.07 -22.45
C PRO A 128 -0.14 -24.65 -23.87
N ASN A 129 0.97 -24.51 -24.60
CA ASN A 129 1.13 -25.11 -25.91
C ASN A 129 1.86 -26.47 -25.77
N PRO A 130 1.37 -27.55 -26.37
CA PRO A 130 2.03 -28.86 -26.33
C PRO A 130 3.45 -28.85 -26.93
N VAL A 131 3.87 -27.81 -27.64
CA VAL A 131 5.22 -27.67 -28.22
C VAL A 131 6.18 -26.92 -27.26
N GLY A 132 5.75 -26.58 -26.02
CA GLY A 132 6.64 -26.09 -24.94
C GLY A 132 6.69 -24.58 -24.74
N ALA A 133 6.03 -23.77 -25.57
CA ALA A 133 5.92 -22.32 -25.34
C ALA A 133 4.47 -21.95 -25.00
N SER A 134 4.24 -21.25 -23.88
CA SER A 134 2.91 -20.73 -23.56
C SER A 134 2.58 -19.55 -24.48
N VAL A 135 1.32 -19.46 -24.92
CA VAL A 135 0.81 -18.35 -25.70
C VAL A 135 0.06 -17.40 -24.75
N PRO A 136 0.56 -16.17 -24.53
CA PRO A 136 -0.12 -15.21 -23.68
C PRO A 136 -1.40 -14.71 -24.36
N VAL A 137 -2.54 -14.89 -23.69
CA VAL A 137 -3.81 -14.30 -24.08
C VAL A 137 -3.98 -12.99 -23.31
N PRO A 138 -4.07 -11.86 -23.99
CA PRO A 138 -4.27 -10.58 -23.33
C PRO A 138 -5.64 -10.49 -22.66
N GLU A 139 -5.74 -9.73 -21.59
CA GLU A 139 -7.01 -9.42 -20.94
C GLU A 139 -7.91 -8.65 -21.90
N VAL A 140 -9.14 -9.12 -22.07
CA VAL A 140 -10.21 -8.43 -22.79
C VAL A 140 -11.37 -8.21 -21.82
N ALA A 141 -11.39 -7.04 -21.20
CA ALA A 141 -12.41 -6.68 -20.24
C ALA A 141 -13.45 -5.73 -20.86
N ALA A 142 -14.71 -6.11 -20.81
CA ALA A 142 -15.83 -5.22 -21.07
C ALA A 142 -16.06 -4.26 -19.89
N PHE A 143 -15.76 -4.74 -18.66
CA PHE A 143 -15.80 -3.96 -17.44
C PHE A 143 -14.72 -4.51 -16.48
N LYS A 144 -13.95 -3.59 -15.86
CA LYS A 144 -12.97 -3.91 -14.83
C LYS A 144 -13.11 -2.95 -13.67
N ASN A 145 -13.24 -3.50 -12.47
CA ASN A 145 -13.23 -2.72 -11.23
C ASN A 145 -12.11 -3.25 -10.32
N THR A 146 -11.20 -2.37 -9.96
CA THR A 146 -10.11 -2.66 -9.02
C THR A 146 -10.36 -1.91 -7.72
N LYS A 147 -10.54 -2.64 -6.63
CA LYS A 147 -10.64 -2.09 -5.28
C LYS A 147 -9.37 -2.40 -4.50
N GLN A 148 -8.71 -1.36 -3.99
CA GLN A 148 -7.54 -1.48 -3.13
C GLN A 148 -7.88 -0.97 -1.73
N THR A 149 -7.46 -1.68 -0.70
CA THR A 149 -7.72 -1.33 0.70
C THR A 149 -6.44 -1.54 1.51
N GLY A 150 -6.00 -0.49 2.21
CA GLY A 150 -4.91 -0.61 3.17
C GLY A 150 -5.37 -1.37 4.41
N ALA A 151 -4.61 -2.38 4.83
CA ALA A 151 -4.85 -3.17 6.03
C ALA A 151 -3.64 -3.07 6.96
N THR A 152 -3.87 -2.67 8.21
CA THR A 152 -2.82 -2.55 9.23
C THR A 152 -3.31 -3.03 10.57
N ARG A 153 -2.47 -3.84 11.24
CA ARG A 153 -2.67 -4.27 12.63
C ARG A 153 -1.43 -3.96 13.42
N ILE A 154 -1.55 -3.00 14.35
CA ILE A 154 -0.48 -2.58 15.25
C ILE A 154 -1.00 -2.69 16.68
N SER A 155 -0.13 -3.09 17.58
CA SER A 155 -0.32 -3.09 19.02
C SER A 155 0.99 -2.76 19.70
N PHE A 156 0.98 -2.47 20.97
CA PHE A 156 2.20 -2.37 21.77
C PHE A 156 2.03 -3.03 23.14
N VAL A 157 3.16 -3.39 23.70
CA VAL A 157 3.29 -3.84 25.09
C VAL A 157 4.30 -2.95 25.77
N THR A 158 3.98 -2.48 26.97
CA THR A 158 4.86 -1.65 27.78
C THR A 158 5.27 -2.39 29.03
N TYR A 159 6.55 -2.35 29.35
CA TYR A 159 7.12 -2.94 30.55
C TYR A 159 8.20 -2.05 31.16
N LYS A 160 8.46 -2.24 32.46
CA LYS A 160 9.53 -1.53 33.15
C LYS A 160 10.90 -1.96 32.61
N ARG A 161 11.78 -1.01 32.35
CA ARG A 161 13.13 -1.31 31.85
C ARG A 161 13.94 -2.19 32.80
N GLU A 162 13.82 -1.96 34.12
CA GLU A 162 14.68 -2.58 35.13
C GLU A 162 14.43 -4.09 35.30
N ASN A 163 13.17 -4.50 35.43
CA ASN A 163 12.80 -5.87 35.77
C ASN A 163 11.89 -6.56 34.74
N ARG A 164 11.58 -5.86 33.63
CA ARG A 164 10.67 -6.31 32.58
C ARG A 164 9.25 -6.61 33.06
N GLU A 165 8.86 -6.05 34.20
CA GLU A 165 7.50 -6.17 34.70
C GLU A 165 6.52 -5.49 33.75
N PHE A 166 5.45 -6.21 33.39
CA PHE A 166 4.38 -5.70 32.55
C PHE A 166 3.71 -4.48 33.19
N VAL A 167 3.44 -3.46 32.39
CA VAL A 167 2.76 -2.24 32.83
C VAL A 167 1.42 -2.08 32.10
N TYR A 168 1.44 -2.11 30.76
CA TYR A 168 0.25 -1.86 29.96
C TYR A 168 0.40 -2.41 28.54
N ALA A 169 -0.73 -2.68 27.86
CA ALA A 169 -0.78 -3.05 26.44
C ALA A 169 -2.02 -2.43 25.77
N SER A 170 -1.86 -2.06 24.49
CA SER A 170 -2.94 -1.54 23.66
C SER A 170 -2.84 -2.09 22.21
#